data_2df67a62ab581290dd13ba53b53f0c25
#
_entry.id   2df67a62ab581290dd13ba53b53f0c25
#
_cell.length_a   1.000
_cell.length_b   1.000
_cell.length_c   1.000
_cell.angle_alpha   90.00
_cell.angle_beta   90.00
_cell.angle_gamma   90.00
#
_symmetry.space_group_name_H-M   'P 1'
#
loop_
_entity.id
_entity.type
_entity.pdbx_description
1 polymer ?
#
loop_
_entity_poly.entity_id
_entity_poly.type
_entity_poly.pdbx_seq_one_letter_code
_entity_poly.pdbx_strand_id
1 'polypeptide(L)'
;MVYADYEYYLEKYFGTLPENSFNSLILKASREIDKNVNTRLTQIKINYLPQEAQEQLKYTACALVDLIYKKQESDGKKISSFSIDGVSKTFKSFSDEEYKSSKREVLKYLPDELTRFL
;
A
#
# COMPACT_ATOMS: atom_id res chain seq x y z
N MET A 1 -9.39 -6.80 -8.90
CA MET A 1 -8.81 -5.83 -9.83
C MET A 1 -7.60 -5.17 -9.20
N VAL A 2 -6.49 -5.06 -9.91
CA VAL A 2 -5.30 -4.39 -9.40
C VAL A 2 -5.21 -2.97 -9.97
N TYR A 3 -4.77 -2.01 -9.14
CA TYR A 3 -4.79 -0.60 -9.51
C TYR A 3 -3.43 -0.06 -9.98
N ALA A 4 -2.39 -0.88 -9.93
CA ALA A 4 -1.08 -0.52 -10.47
C ALA A 4 -0.37 -1.79 -10.90
N ASP A 5 0.51 -1.67 -11.88
CA ASP A 5 1.34 -2.79 -12.32
C ASP A 5 2.78 -2.61 -11.82
N TYR A 6 3.59 -3.65 -11.99
CA TYR A 6 4.97 -3.62 -11.51
C TYR A 6 5.81 -2.60 -12.27
N GLU A 7 5.52 -2.39 -13.55
CA GLU A 7 6.22 -1.39 -14.34
C GLU A 7 6.02 0.02 -13.76
N TYR A 8 4.78 0.36 -13.42
CA TYR A 8 4.49 1.64 -12.76
C TYR A 8 5.21 1.74 -11.41
N TYR A 9 5.19 0.66 -10.64
CA TYR A 9 5.84 0.61 -9.34
C TYR A 9 7.34 0.91 -9.44
N LEU A 10 8.01 0.35 -10.45
CA LEU A 10 9.44 0.57 -10.67
C LEU A 10 9.74 1.93 -11.27
N GLU A 11 9.03 2.31 -12.33
CA GLU A 11 9.38 3.47 -13.15
C GLU A 11 8.81 4.79 -12.66
N LYS A 12 7.63 4.77 -12.07
CA LYS A 12 6.94 5.99 -11.63
C LYS A 12 6.97 6.17 -10.13
N TYR A 13 6.77 5.11 -9.39
CA TYR A 13 6.79 5.14 -7.94
C TYR A 13 8.21 4.98 -7.38
N PHE A 14 9.12 4.41 -8.15
CA PHE A 14 10.51 4.11 -7.74
C PHE A 14 10.57 3.13 -6.57
N GLY A 15 9.74 2.11 -6.63
CA GLY A 15 9.72 1.07 -5.61
C GLY A 15 10.93 0.15 -5.71
N THR A 16 11.22 -0.55 -4.62
CA THR A 16 12.42 -1.37 -4.49
C THR A 16 12.15 -2.86 -4.32
N LEU A 17 10.88 -3.27 -4.20
CA LEU A 17 10.55 -4.68 -4.01
C LEU A 17 10.71 -5.47 -5.31
N PRO A 18 11.11 -6.76 -5.21
CA PRO A 18 11.10 -7.62 -6.38
C PRO A 18 9.68 -7.90 -6.87
N GLU A 19 9.57 -8.32 -8.13
CA GLU A 19 8.29 -8.52 -8.78
C GLU A 19 7.39 -9.51 -8.02
N ASN A 20 7.97 -10.61 -7.52
CA ASN A 20 7.20 -11.59 -6.76
C ASN A 20 6.56 -11.01 -5.51
N SER A 21 7.30 -10.18 -4.80
CA SER A 21 6.77 -9.51 -3.61
C SER A 21 5.68 -8.53 -3.96
N PHE A 22 5.90 -7.73 -4.99
CA PHE A 22 4.89 -6.79 -5.48
C PHE A 22 3.61 -7.53 -5.88
N ASN A 23 3.72 -8.58 -6.67
CA ASN A 23 2.57 -9.33 -7.17
C ASN A 23 1.77 -9.97 -6.03
N SER A 24 2.43 -10.40 -4.97
CA SER A 24 1.74 -10.99 -3.83
C SER A 24 0.98 -9.96 -3.00
N LEU A 25 1.36 -8.69 -3.07
CA LEU A 25 0.81 -7.64 -2.22
C LEU A 25 -0.14 -6.68 -2.94
N ILE A 26 -0.03 -6.56 -4.27
CA ILE A 26 -0.82 -5.56 -5.00
C ILE A 26 -2.32 -5.82 -4.91
N LEU A 27 -2.73 -7.08 -4.86
CA LEU A 27 -4.14 -7.40 -4.73
C LEU A 27 -4.67 -7.02 -3.35
N LYS A 28 -3.88 -7.24 -2.31
CA LYS A 28 -4.23 -6.83 -0.94
C LYS A 28 -4.34 -5.31 -0.84
N ALA A 29 -3.38 -4.60 -1.44
CA ALA A 29 -3.39 -3.14 -1.47
C ALA A 29 -4.63 -2.62 -2.20
N SER A 30 -4.97 -3.23 -3.33
CA SER A 30 -6.13 -2.83 -4.13
C SER A 30 -7.44 -3.05 -3.35
N ARG A 31 -7.52 -4.13 -2.58
CA ARG A 31 -8.68 -4.40 -1.72
C ARG A 31 -8.82 -3.36 -0.61
N GLU A 32 -7.72 -2.88 -0.06
CA GLU A 32 -7.75 -1.82 0.93
C GLU A 32 -8.31 -0.53 0.32
N ILE A 33 -7.93 -0.22 -0.91
CA ILE A 33 -8.49 0.91 -1.63
C ILE A 33 -10.00 0.74 -1.82
N ASP A 34 -10.44 -0.45 -2.22
CA ASP A 34 -11.86 -0.74 -2.44
C ASP A 34 -12.71 -0.45 -1.20
N LYS A 35 -12.16 -0.65 -0.02
CA LYS A 35 -12.87 -0.38 1.24
C LYS A 35 -12.99 1.11 1.54
N ASN A 36 -12.22 1.94 0.85
CA ASN A 36 -12.10 3.36 1.17
C ASN A 36 -12.55 4.28 0.04
N VAL A 37 -13.28 3.73 -0.95
CA VAL A 37 -13.82 4.52 -2.04
C VAL A 37 -15.35 4.47 -2.00
N ASN A 38 -15.97 5.49 -2.56
CA ASN A 38 -17.41 5.69 -2.49
C ASN A 38 -18.22 4.88 -3.51
N THR A 39 -17.56 4.17 -4.41
CA THR A 39 -18.20 3.38 -5.44
C THR A 39 -17.32 2.19 -5.79
N ARG A 40 -17.94 1.16 -6.34
CA ARG A 40 -17.19 0.02 -6.84
C ARG A 40 -16.45 0.43 -8.11
N LEU A 41 -15.13 0.34 -8.08
CA LEU A 41 -14.31 0.70 -9.21
C LEU A 41 -14.28 -0.42 -10.26
N THR A 42 -14.45 -0.02 -11.51
CA THR A 42 -14.27 -0.89 -12.67
C THR A 42 -13.25 -0.20 -13.58
N GLN A 43 -12.69 -0.96 -14.53
CA GLN A 43 -11.76 -0.36 -15.49
C GLN A 43 -12.41 0.78 -16.25
N ILE A 44 -13.70 0.66 -16.59
CA ILE A 44 -14.44 1.70 -17.29
C ILE A 44 -14.50 2.97 -16.45
N LYS A 45 -14.86 2.85 -15.17
CA LYS A 45 -14.92 4.00 -14.27
C LYS A 45 -13.57 4.68 -14.10
N ILE A 46 -12.50 3.88 -13.99
CA ILE A 46 -11.15 4.42 -13.87
C ILE A 46 -10.78 5.20 -15.14
N ASN A 47 -11.12 4.69 -16.30
CA ASN A 47 -10.81 5.35 -17.57
C ASN A 47 -11.49 6.71 -17.71
N TYR A 48 -12.62 6.92 -17.04
CA TYR A 48 -13.30 8.21 -17.03
C TYR A 48 -12.75 9.21 -16.03
N LEU A 49 -11.87 8.79 -15.12
CA LEU A 49 -11.24 9.70 -14.19
C LEU A 49 -10.24 10.61 -14.91
N PRO A 50 -10.04 11.85 -14.43
CA PRO A 50 -8.94 12.67 -14.93
C PRO A 50 -7.62 11.93 -14.78
N GLN A 51 -6.65 12.24 -15.64
CA GLN A 51 -5.33 11.60 -15.62
C GLN A 51 -4.68 11.72 -14.26
N GLU A 52 -4.77 12.87 -13.63
CA GLU A 52 -4.23 13.11 -12.31
C GLU A 52 -4.84 12.17 -11.26
N ALA A 53 -6.16 11.96 -11.32
CA ALA A 53 -6.85 11.06 -10.41
C ALA A 53 -6.41 9.61 -10.63
N GLN A 54 -6.22 9.20 -11.87
CA GLN A 54 -5.71 7.87 -12.20
C GLN A 54 -4.31 7.65 -11.63
N GLU A 55 -3.44 8.66 -11.74
CA GLU A 55 -2.09 8.60 -11.19
C GLU A 55 -2.11 8.53 -9.67
N GLN A 56 -2.98 9.30 -9.01
CA GLN A 56 -3.14 9.24 -7.57
C GLN A 56 -3.57 7.85 -7.10
N LEU A 57 -4.48 7.22 -7.84
CA LEU A 57 -4.95 5.87 -7.52
C LEU A 57 -3.80 4.86 -7.60
N LYS A 58 -3.01 4.92 -8.66
CA LYS A 58 -1.85 4.03 -8.85
C LYS A 58 -0.80 4.26 -7.78
N TYR A 59 -0.50 5.51 -7.47
CA TYR A 59 0.47 5.87 -6.45
C TYR A 59 0.05 5.32 -5.08
N THR A 60 -1.23 5.50 -4.74
CA THR A 60 -1.77 5.00 -3.48
C THR A 60 -1.63 3.48 -3.37
N ALA A 61 -1.93 2.77 -4.45
CA ALA A 61 -1.78 1.32 -4.47
C ALA A 61 -0.33 0.90 -4.22
N CYS A 62 0.64 1.56 -4.86
CA CYS A 62 2.06 1.27 -4.68
C CYS A 62 2.52 1.58 -3.24
N ALA A 63 2.07 2.69 -2.68
CA ALA A 63 2.41 3.06 -1.31
C ALA A 63 1.85 2.05 -0.31
N LEU A 64 0.66 1.53 -0.56
CA LEU A 64 0.08 0.48 0.28
C LEU A 64 0.86 -0.83 0.17
N VAL A 65 1.35 -1.18 -1.01
CA VAL A 65 2.20 -2.36 -1.18
C VAL A 65 3.43 -2.26 -0.28
N ASP A 66 4.13 -1.14 -0.32
CA ASP A 66 5.31 -0.92 0.51
C ASP A 66 4.97 -0.97 2.00
N LEU A 67 3.85 -0.40 2.38
CA LEU A 67 3.42 -0.36 3.76
C LEU A 67 3.07 -1.76 4.29
N ILE A 68 2.34 -2.54 3.50
CA ILE A 68 1.98 -3.92 3.86
C ILE A 68 3.24 -4.76 3.99
N TYR A 69 4.18 -4.61 3.05
CA TYR A 69 5.46 -5.31 3.10
C TYR A 69 6.22 -4.98 4.38
N LYS A 70 6.30 -3.70 4.71
CA LYS A 70 6.97 -3.23 5.93
C LYS A 70 6.35 -3.85 7.18
N LYS A 71 5.03 -3.95 7.22
CA LYS A 71 4.34 -4.57 8.36
C LYS A 71 4.65 -6.05 8.46
N GLN A 72 4.64 -6.78 7.34
CA GLN A 72 4.95 -8.20 7.32
C GLN A 72 6.40 -8.46 7.75
N GLU A 73 7.33 -7.66 7.28
CA GLU A 73 8.74 -7.76 7.65
C GLU A 73 8.93 -7.49 9.14
N SER A 74 8.27 -6.46 9.66
CA SER A 74 8.34 -6.12 11.08
C SER A 74 7.80 -7.27 11.95
N ASP A 75 6.68 -7.86 11.57
CA ASP A 75 6.11 -8.96 12.31
C ASP A 75 7.02 -10.20 12.29
N GLY A 76 7.61 -10.49 11.14
CA GLY A 76 8.56 -11.59 11.00
C GLY A 76 9.82 -11.38 11.85
N LYS A 77 10.38 -10.18 11.81
CA LYS A 77 11.57 -9.84 12.61
C LYS A 77 11.26 -9.81 14.10
N LYS A 78 10.05 -9.44 14.48
CA LYS A 78 9.60 -9.45 15.86
C LYS A 78 9.67 -10.86 16.45
N ILE A 79 9.36 -11.86 15.66
CA ILE A 79 9.48 -13.26 16.06
C ILE A 79 10.95 -13.65 16.16
N SER A 80 11.76 -13.27 15.20
CA SER A 80 13.19 -13.61 15.15
C SER A 80 14.00 -12.93 16.24
N SER A 81 13.60 -11.75 16.67
CA SER A 81 14.38 -10.96 17.63
C SER A 81 14.48 -11.62 19.00
N PHE A 82 13.61 -12.57 19.32
CA PHE A 82 13.68 -13.32 20.58
C PHE A 82 14.90 -14.23 20.68
N SER A 83 15.49 -14.60 19.57
CA SER A 83 16.63 -15.50 19.55
C SER A 83 17.97 -14.77 19.51
N ILE A 84 17.98 -13.45 19.43
CA ILE A 84 19.20 -12.63 19.27
C ILE A 84 19.31 -11.62 20.39
N ASP A 85 20.19 -11.89 21.34
CA ASP A 85 20.40 -11.02 22.49
C ASP A 85 20.98 -9.68 22.08
N GLY A 86 20.43 -8.61 22.62
CA GLY A 86 20.95 -7.26 22.46
C GLY A 86 20.49 -6.57 21.19
N VAL A 87 20.15 -7.31 20.16
CA VAL A 87 19.69 -6.71 18.90
C VAL A 87 18.28 -6.15 19.04
N SER A 88 17.47 -6.77 19.88
CA SER A 88 16.11 -6.32 20.13
C SER A 88 16.04 -4.88 20.65
N LYS A 89 17.07 -4.39 21.31
CA LYS A 89 17.13 -3.03 21.84
C LYS A 89 17.20 -1.98 20.73
N THR A 90 17.81 -2.32 19.62
CA THR A 90 17.98 -1.40 18.50
C THR A 90 16.91 -1.61 17.43
N PHE A 91 16.15 -2.67 17.54
CA PHE A 91 15.16 -3.05 16.57
C PHE A 91 13.79 -2.51 16.97
N LYS A 92 13.32 -1.52 16.19
CA LYS A 92 12.03 -0.91 16.43
C LYS A 92 10.99 -1.61 15.58
N SER A 93 10.11 -2.39 16.21
CA SER A 93 9.04 -3.05 15.47
C SER A 93 8.00 -2.04 15.02
N PHE A 94 7.40 -2.31 13.88
CA PHE A 94 6.33 -1.48 13.32
C PHE A 94 5.02 -1.97 13.96
N SER A 95 4.49 -1.22 14.91
CA SER A 95 3.32 -1.61 15.67
C SER A 95 2.04 -1.58 14.85
N ASP A 96 1.00 -2.26 15.31
CA ASP A 96 -0.31 -2.22 14.66
C ASP A 96 -0.87 -0.81 14.61
N GLU A 97 -0.66 -0.02 15.65
CA GLU A 97 -1.12 1.37 15.69
C GLU A 97 -0.38 2.24 14.68
N GLU A 98 0.93 2.06 14.59
CA GLU A 98 1.73 2.77 13.59
C GLU A 98 1.30 2.39 12.17
N TYR A 99 1.04 1.11 11.95
CA TYR A 99 0.55 0.62 10.66
C TYR A 99 -0.78 1.26 10.29
N LYS A 100 -1.74 1.26 11.21
CA LYS A 100 -3.06 1.86 10.97
C LYS A 100 -2.96 3.36 10.71
N SER A 101 -2.11 4.06 11.45
CA SER A 101 -1.88 5.49 11.25
C SER A 101 -1.28 5.77 9.88
N SER A 102 -0.24 5.02 9.52
CA SER A 102 0.42 5.16 8.21
C SER A 102 -0.52 4.83 7.07
N LYS A 103 -1.34 3.79 7.24
CA LYS A 103 -2.33 3.41 6.24
C LYS A 103 -3.34 4.54 6.00
N ARG A 104 -3.81 5.19 7.05
CA ARG A 104 -4.71 6.33 6.91
C ARG A 104 -4.05 7.48 6.16
N GLU A 105 -2.78 7.76 6.45
CA GLU A 105 -2.05 8.81 5.74
C GLU A 105 -1.91 8.50 4.25
N VAL A 106 -1.58 7.25 3.93
CA VAL A 106 -1.47 6.82 2.52
C VAL A 106 -2.82 6.94 1.81
N LEU A 107 -3.90 6.53 2.47
CA LEU A 107 -5.23 6.58 1.86
C LEU A 107 -5.72 8.00 1.60
N LYS A 108 -5.13 9.01 2.23
CA LYS A 108 -5.42 10.42 1.92
C LYS A 108 -4.97 10.84 0.53
N TYR A 109 -4.08 10.07 -0.09
CA TYR A 109 -3.66 10.34 -1.48
C TYR A 109 -4.72 9.92 -2.51
N LEU A 110 -5.76 9.19 -2.09
CA LEU A 110 -6.84 8.83 -3.01
C LEU A 110 -7.50 10.09 -3.56
N PRO A 111 -7.89 10.09 -4.86
CA PRO A 111 -8.52 11.26 -5.45
C PRO A 111 -9.86 11.57 -4.79
N ASP A 112 -10.16 12.87 -4.66
CA ASP A 112 -11.40 13.33 -4.04
C ASP A 112 -12.64 12.76 -4.72
N GLU A 113 -12.58 12.55 -6.04
CA GLU A 113 -13.67 11.96 -6.80
C GLU A 113 -14.11 10.60 -6.26
N LEU A 114 -13.18 9.86 -5.64
CA LEU A 114 -13.43 8.52 -5.13
C LEU A 114 -13.75 8.49 -3.63
N THR A 115 -13.42 9.54 -2.90
CA THR A 115 -13.61 9.58 -1.44
C THR A 115 -14.71 10.52 -1.00
N ARG A 116 -15.28 11.26 -1.92
CA ARG A 116 -16.36 12.20 -1.64
C ARG A 116 -17.58 11.45 -1.07
N PHE A 117 -18.17 11.99 -0.04
CA PHE A 117 -19.36 11.42 0.63
C PHE A 117 -19.11 10.14 1.44
N LEU A 118 -17.88 9.87 1.80
CA LEU A 118 -17.61 8.77 2.74
C LEU A 118 -17.84 9.20 4.19
#